data_3b38699d5bab5f361856071be47eb39d
#
_entry.id   3b38699d5bab5f361856071be47eb39d
#
_cell.length_a   1.000
_cell.length_b   1.000
_cell.length_c   1.000
_cell.angle_alpha   90.00
_cell.angle_beta   90.00
_cell.angle_gamma   90.00
#
_symmetry.space_group_name_H-M   'P 1'
#
loop_
_entity.id
_entity.type
_entity.pdbx_description
1 polymer ?
#
loop_
_entity_poly.entity_id
_entity_poly.type
_entity_poly.pdbx_seq_one_letter_code
_entity_poly.pdbx_strand_id
1 'polypeptide(L)'
;MNNNIPEIEELIKNFSKLPGLGPKSAKRIILKLINNKENMIKPLAKLLANVYKNVTRCNDCGNLKITTQKCICETETNNYDKICVVENLSDMWVIESANIYKGHFHILGGTLNSDEKYEKKNLLIDSLVKRVKKNNLKEVIIATSATVAGQTTADYIEDVI
;
A
#
# COMPACT_ATOMS: atom_id res chain seq x y z
N MET A 1 -35.26 -22.27 13.87
CA MET A 1 -34.14 -22.03 14.79
C MET A 1 -32.98 -21.49 13.97
N ASN A 2 -32.71 -20.19 14.05
CA ASN A 2 -31.52 -19.62 13.43
C ASN A 2 -30.33 -19.99 14.34
N ASN A 3 -29.54 -20.98 13.93
CA ASN A 3 -28.22 -21.22 14.52
C ASN A 3 -27.27 -20.09 14.09
N ASN A 4 -27.50 -18.91 14.66
CA ASN A 4 -26.56 -17.78 14.48
C ASN A 4 -25.35 -18.06 15.36
N ILE A 5 -24.21 -18.37 14.74
CA ILE A 5 -22.92 -18.49 15.41
C ILE A 5 -22.25 -17.12 15.33
N PRO A 6 -22.09 -16.39 16.46
CA PRO A 6 -21.63 -14.99 16.46
C PRO A 6 -20.30 -14.80 15.74
N GLU A 7 -19.37 -15.73 15.88
CA GLU A 7 -18.05 -15.67 15.25
C GLU A 7 -18.13 -15.74 13.71
N ILE A 8 -19.08 -16.49 13.20
CA ILE A 8 -19.30 -16.59 11.74
C ILE A 8 -19.88 -15.27 11.20
N GLU A 9 -20.84 -14.70 11.91
CA GLU A 9 -21.46 -13.43 11.54
C GLU A 9 -20.42 -12.30 11.56
N GLU A 10 -19.56 -12.27 12.58
CA GLU A 10 -18.48 -11.27 12.67
C GLU A 10 -17.46 -11.42 11.53
N LEU A 11 -17.06 -12.64 11.19
CA LEU A 11 -16.20 -12.90 10.03
C LEU A 11 -16.84 -12.44 8.73
N ILE A 12 -18.14 -12.75 8.50
CA ILE A 12 -18.87 -12.30 7.32
C ILE A 12 -18.88 -10.78 7.24
N LYS A 13 -19.17 -10.10 8.37
CA LYS A 13 -19.16 -8.63 8.46
C LYS A 13 -17.79 -8.04 8.13
N ASN A 14 -16.71 -8.63 8.65
CA ASN A 14 -15.35 -8.15 8.38
C ASN A 14 -14.93 -8.38 6.92
N PHE A 15 -15.24 -9.55 6.36
CA PHE A 15 -14.97 -9.82 4.96
C PHE A 15 -15.78 -8.92 4.01
N SER A 16 -17.01 -8.56 4.40
CA SER A 16 -17.87 -7.65 3.61
C SER A 16 -17.33 -6.21 3.51
N LYS A 17 -16.39 -5.84 4.38
CA LYS A 17 -15.71 -4.52 4.33
C LYS A 17 -14.55 -4.49 3.34
N LEU A 18 -14.11 -5.66 2.83
CA LEU A 18 -13.02 -5.72 1.87
C LEU A 18 -13.51 -5.22 0.50
N PRO A 19 -12.67 -4.46 -0.23
CA PRO A 19 -13.03 -3.96 -1.55
C PRO A 19 -13.47 -5.09 -2.50
N GLY A 20 -14.58 -4.88 -3.20
CA GLY A 20 -15.11 -5.86 -4.15
C GLY A 20 -15.86 -7.04 -3.52
N LEU A 21 -15.94 -7.13 -2.17
CA LEU A 21 -16.66 -8.20 -1.48
C LEU A 21 -17.94 -7.67 -0.84
N GLY A 22 -19.08 -8.00 -1.45
CA GLY A 22 -20.39 -7.77 -0.81
C GLY A 22 -20.74 -8.88 0.19
N PRO A 23 -21.81 -8.68 1.02
CA PRO A 23 -22.22 -9.63 2.06
C PRO A 23 -22.48 -11.06 1.54
N LYS A 24 -23.07 -11.18 0.34
CA LYS A 24 -23.36 -12.48 -0.30
C LYS A 24 -22.08 -13.25 -0.66
N SER A 25 -21.07 -12.54 -1.20
CA SER A 25 -19.78 -13.13 -1.53
C SER A 25 -18.98 -13.48 -0.28
N ALA A 26 -18.96 -12.57 0.71
CA ALA A 26 -18.34 -12.84 2.01
C ALA A 26 -18.89 -14.10 2.67
N LYS A 27 -20.22 -14.25 2.75
CA LYS A 27 -20.87 -15.43 3.30
C LYS A 27 -20.43 -16.70 2.58
N ARG A 28 -20.39 -16.69 1.24
CA ARG A 28 -19.95 -17.85 0.44
C ARG A 28 -18.51 -18.23 0.70
N ILE A 29 -17.61 -17.24 0.81
CA ILE A 29 -16.19 -17.44 1.13
C ILE A 29 -16.04 -18.06 2.51
N ILE A 30 -16.68 -17.48 3.53
CA ILE A 30 -16.58 -17.97 4.91
C ILE A 30 -17.07 -19.42 5.02
N LEU A 31 -18.21 -19.76 4.41
CA LEU A 31 -18.70 -21.14 4.39
C LEU A 31 -17.73 -22.11 3.71
N LYS A 32 -17.08 -21.70 2.61
CA LYS A 32 -16.05 -22.51 1.95
C LYS A 32 -14.83 -22.72 2.84
N LEU A 33 -14.40 -21.67 3.55
CA LEU A 33 -13.29 -21.76 4.51
C LEU A 33 -13.60 -22.72 5.66
N ILE A 34 -14.81 -22.63 6.23
CA ILE A 34 -15.25 -23.48 7.35
C ILE A 34 -15.32 -24.96 6.94
N ASN A 35 -15.76 -25.24 5.72
CA ASN A 35 -15.82 -26.62 5.20
C ASN A 35 -14.43 -27.24 4.98
N ASN A 36 -13.36 -26.43 4.99
CA ASN A 36 -12.00 -26.93 4.78
C ASN A 36 -11.00 -26.26 5.73
N LYS A 37 -11.27 -26.37 7.03
CA LYS A 37 -10.54 -25.68 8.11
C LYS A 37 -9.03 -25.94 8.07
N GLU A 38 -8.64 -27.21 8.00
CA GLU A 38 -7.23 -27.60 8.10
C GLU A 38 -6.40 -27.09 6.91
N ASN A 39 -6.95 -27.18 5.70
CA ASN A 39 -6.22 -26.83 4.48
C ASN A 39 -6.39 -25.37 4.06
N MET A 40 -7.38 -24.66 4.59
CA MET A 40 -7.62 -23.26 4.21
C MET A 40 -7.51 -22.29 5.39
N ILE A 41 -8.28 -22.47 6.49
CA ILE A 41 -8.28 -21.50 7.59
C ILE A 41 -6.93 -21.50 8.30
N LYS A 42 -6.44 -22.67 8.69
CA LYS A 42 -5.22 -22.81 9.48
C LYS A 42 -3.97 -22.19 8.79
N PRO A 43 -3.64 -22.49 7.53
CA PRO A 43 -2.53 -21.86 6.85
C PRO A 43 -2.76 -20.37 6.60
N LEU A 44 -3.99 -19.97 6.24
CA LEU A 44 -4.31 -18.56 6.01
C LEU A 44 -4.15 -17.72 7.28
N ALA A 45 -4.69 -18.19 8.41
CA ALA A 45 -4.55 -17.51 9.70
C ALA A 45 -3.08 -17.38 10.12
N LYS A 46 -2.28 -18.43 9.92
CA LYS A 46 -0.84 -18.40 10.19
C LYS A 46 -0.10 -17.38 9.30
N LEU A 47 -0.42 -17.34 8.00
CA LEU A 47 0.19 -16.38 7.06
C LEU A 47 -0.21 -14.95 7.40
N LEU A 48 -1.48 -14.67 7.69
CA LEU A 48 -1.95 -13.35 8.10
C LEU A 48 -1.26 -12.88 9.37
N ALA A 49 -1.14 -13.74 10.38
CA ALA A 49 -0.43 -13.43 11.62
C ALA A 49 1.06 -13.14 11.37
N ASN A 50 1.71 -13.89 10.47
CA ASN A 50 3.11 -13.67 10.10
C ASN A 50 3.29 -12.33 9.36
N VAL A 51 2.42 -12.01 8.40
CA VAL A 51 2.44 -10.72 7.69
C VAL A 51 2.24 -9.57 8.68
N TYR A 52 1.24 -9.66 9.55
CA TYR A 52 0.97 -8.65 10.57
C TYR A 52 2.19 -8.37 11.46
N LYS A 53 2.90 -9.44 11.89
CA LYS A 53 4.05 -9.33 12.79
C LYS A 53 5.33 -8.86 12.08
N ASN A 54 5.56 -9.33 10.86
CA ASN A 54 6.88 -9.26 10.23
C ASN A 54 6.97 -8.28 9.07
N VAL A 55 5.84 -7.78 8.54
CA VAL A 55 5.85 -6.86 7.40
C VAL A 55 5.41 -5.48 7.85
N THR A 56 6.16 -4.47 7.44
CA THR A 56 5.83 -3.06 7.72
C THR A 56 6.11 -2.21 6.50
N ARG A 57 5.55 -1.01 6.48
CA ARG A 57 5.81 0.00 5.47
C ARG A 57 7.07 0.80 5.87
N CYS A 58 7.94 1.03 4.91
CA CYS A 58 9.10 1.90 5.11
C CYS A 58 8.66 3.36 5.24
N ASN A 59 9.13 4.05 6.28
CA ASN A 59 8.78 5.44 6.51
C ASN A 59 9.48 6.41 5.53
N ASP A 60 10.53 5.96 4.83
CA ASP A 60 11.28 6.80 3.90
C ASP A 60 10.78 6.69 2.46
N CYS A 61 10.49 5.50 1.97
CA CYS A 61 10.10 5.29 0.58
C CYS A 61 8.69 4.73 0.39
N GLY A 62 8.00 4.34 1.47
CA GLY A 62 6.67 3.78 1.41
C GLY A 62 6.58 2.31 0.96
N ASN A 63 7.67 1.67 0.58
CA ASN A 63 7.68 0.27 0.16
C ASN A 63 7.50 -0.68 1.35
N LEU A 64 7.08 -1.91 1.09
CA LEU A 64 7.02 -2.95 2.11
C LEU A 64 8.43 -3.47 2.43
N LYS A 65 8.67 -3.72 3.71
CA LYS A 65 9.90 -4.34 4.19
C LYS A 65 9.61 -5.32 5.32
N ILE A 66 10.53 -6.23 5.57
CA ILE A 66 10.53 -7.03 6.78
C ILE A 66 10.94 -6.13 7.94
N THR A 67 10.19 -6.16 9.05
CA THR A 67 10.35 -5.27 10.20
C THR A 67 11.79 -5.22 10.74
N THR A 68 12.48 -6.38 10.74
CA THR A 68 13.85 -6.54 11.26
C THR A 68 14.94 -6.24 10.22
N GLN A 69 14.58 -5.94 8.97
CA GLN A 69 15.54 -5.71 7.89
C GLN A 69 15.54 -4.25 7.45
N LYS A 70 16.67 -3.80 6.91
CA LYS A 70 16.76 -2.51 6.23
C LYS A 70 15.92 -2.52 4.97
N CYS A 71 15.38 -1.37 4.62
CA CYS A 71 14.66 -1.22 3.36
C CYS A 71 15.65 -1.19 2.18
N ILE A 72 15.18 -1.60 1.01
CA ILE A 72 15.97 -1.50 -0.23
C ILE A 72 16.44 -0.05 -0.48
N CYS A 73 15.63 0.95 -0.13
CA CYS A 73 16.02 2.36 -0.26
C CYS A 73 17.17 2.80 0.68
N GLU A 74 17.50 1.97 1.69
CA GLU A 74 18.60 2.20 2.62
C GLU A 74 19.85 1.40 2.25
N THR A 75 19.68 0.28 1.53
CA THR A 75 20.78 -0.67 1.22
C THR A 75 21.46 -0.38 -0.10
N GLU A 76 20.74 0.22 -1.03
CA GLU A 76 21.35 0.60 -2.30
C GLU A 76 22.18 1.87 -2.10
N THR A 77 23.49 1.73 -2.19
CA THR A 77 24.46 2.85 -2.25
C THR A 77 24.29 3.54 -3.60
N ASN A 78 23.57 4.64 -3.63
CA ASN A 78 22.81 5.04 -4.79
C ASN A 78 23.39 6.23 -5.52
N ASN A 79 23.82 5.98 -6.71
CA ASN A 79 23.87 6.95 -7.80
C ASN A 79 22.66 6.75 -8.73
N TYR A 80 21.41 6.88 -8.20
CA TYR A 80 20.27 7.04 -9.08
C TYR A 80 19.96 8.53 -9.23
N ASP A 81 19.70 8.93 -10.44
CA ASP A 81 19.43 10.32 -10.78
C ASP A 81 17.93 10.64 -10.95
N LYS A 82 17.07 9.62 -10.87
CA LYS A 82 15.63 9.75 -11.02
C LYS A 82 14.83 8.83 -10.09
N ILE A 83 13.62 9.27 -9.75
CA ILE A 83 12.69 8.55 -8.90
C ILE A 83 11.28 8.63 -9.49
N CYS A 84 10.52 7.52 -9.41
CA CYS A 84 9.12 7.47 -9.78
C CYS A 84 8.26 7.53 -8.52
N VAL A 85 7.38 8.52 -8.44
CA VAL A 85 6.46 8.75 -7.33
C VAL A 85 5.10 8.19 -7.72
N VAL A 86 4.56 7.30 -6.89
CA VAL A 86 3.26 6.65 -7.08
C VAL A 86 2.39 6.82 -5.84
N GLU A 87 1.08 6.72 -6.00
CA GLU A 87 0.13 6.82 -4.90
C GLU A 87 0.19 5.61 -3.97
N ASN A 88 0.17 4.40 -4.54
CA ASN A 88 0.03 3.15 -3.83
C ASN A 88 1.01 2.07 -4.32
N LEU A 89 1.17 1.02 -3.53
CA LEU A 89 1.98 -0.15 -3.89
C LEU A 89 1.46 -0.86 -5.14
N SER A 90 0.14 -0.91 -5.33
CA SER A 90 -0.47 -1.48 -6.53
C SER A 90 0.01 -0.81 -7.81
N ASP A 91 0.13 0.51 -7.80
CA ASP A 91 0.57 1.30 -8.94
C ASP A 91 2.05 1.01 -9.26
N MET A 92 2.89 0.94 -8.22
CA MET A 92 4.28 0.51 -8.35
C MET A 92 4.39 -0.88 -9.02
N TRP A 93 3.63 -1.86 -8.52
CA TRP A 93 3.65 -3.22 -9.09
C TRP A 93 3.19 -3.29 -10.54
N VAL A 94 2.22 -2.46 -10.93
CA VAL A 94 1.79 -2.36 -12.33
C VAL A 94 2.94 -1.84 -13.21
N ILE A 95 3.61 -0.76 -12.79
CA ILE A 95 4.73 -0.19 -13.54
C ILE A 95 5.91 -1.16 -13.60
N GLU A 96 6.25 -1.83 -12.50
CA GLU A 96 7.30 -2.86 -12.46
C GLU A 96 6.97 -4.04 -13.39
N SER A 97 5.74 -4.54 -13.34
CA SER A 97 5.32 -5.68 -14.17
C SER A 97 5.31 -5.35 -15.66
N ALA A 98 5.02 -4.11 -16.02
CA ALA A 98 5.10 -3.62 -17.40
C ALA A 98 6.54 -3.47 -17.91
N ASN A 99 7.54 -3.50 -17.02
CA ASN A 99 8.98 -3.42 -17.34
C ASN A 99 9.39 -2.14 -18.09
N ILE A 100 8.59 -1.07 -17.96
CA ILE A 100 8.81 0.23 -18.63
C ILE A 100 9.70 1.18 -17.82
N TYR A 101 9.79 0.95 -16.49
CA TYR A 101 10.63 1.72 -15.60
C TYR A 101 11.43 0.78 -14.68
N LYS A 102 12.74 0.95 -14.67
CA LYS A 102 13.68 0.21 -13.81
C LYS A 102 14.46 1.21 -12.99
N GLY A 103 13.89 1.65 -11.90
CA GLY A 103 14.50 2.66 -11.04
C GLY A 103 13.90 2.63 -9.64
N HIS A 104 14.16 3.68 -8.90
CA HIS A 104 13.68 3.80 -7.54
C HIS A 104 12.27 4.36 -7.51
N PHE A 105 11.45 3.80 -6.62
CA PHE A 105 10.10 4.28 -6.37
C PHE A 105 9.99 5.01 -5.04
N HIS A 106 9.01 5.90 -4.99
CA HIS A 106 8.51 6.51 -3.77
C HIS A 106 6.99 6.38 -3.72
N ILE A 107 6.48 5.68 -2.70
CA ILE A 107 5.05 5.39 -2.55
C ILE A 107 4.49 6.35 -1.51
N LEU A 108 3.63 7.26 -1.93
CA LEU A 108 3.05 8.30 -1.06
C LEU A 108 2.15 7.70 0.02
N GLY A 109 1.31 6.70 -0.35
CA GLY A 109 0.32 6.07 0.50
C GLY A 109 -1.09 6.64 0.34
N GLY A 110 -1.33 7.37 -0.72
CA GLY A 110 -2.62 7.97 -1.08
C GLY A 110 -2.44 9.26 -1.84
N THR A 111 -3.52 10.05 -1.88
CA THR A 111 -3.60 11.37 -2.52
C THR A 111 -4.07 12.43 -1.53
N LEU A 112 -3.84 13.69 -1.85
CA LEU A 112 -4.40 14.83 -1.12
C LEU A 112 -5.88 14.96 -1.49
N ASN A 113 -6.77 14.83 -0.51
CA ASN A 113 -8.18 15.15 -0.67
C ASN A 113 -8.46 16.56 -0.16
N SER A 114 -9.31 17.31 -0.87
CA SER A 114 -9.65 18.70 -0.54
C SER A 114 -10.36 18.84 0.83
N ASP A 115 -10.97 17.77 1.33
CA ASP A 115 -11.88 17.82 2.49
C ASP A 115 -11.23 17.42 3.82
N GLU A 116 -10.00 16.91 3.85
CA GLU A 116 -9.38 16.41 5.08
C GLU A 116 -8.01 17.01 5.37
N LYS A 117 -7.98 18.05 6.20
CA LYS A 117 -6.74 18.62 6.78
C LYS A 117 -5.88 17.59 7.54
N TYR A 118 -6.40 16.40 7.81
CA TYR A 118 -5.73 15.31 8.55
C TYR A 118 -4.87 14.37 7.69
N GLU A 119 -5.08 14.34 6.38
CA GLU A 119 -4.41 13.35 5.51
C GLU A 119 -2.98 13.75 5.09
N LYS A 120 -2.63 15.04 5.06
CA LYS A 120 -1.26 15.46 4.72
C LYS A 120 -0.17 14.80 5.59
N LYS A 121 -0.47 14.55 6.88
CA LYS A 121 0.49 13.90 7.80
C LYS A 121 0.72 12.42 7.51
N ASN A 122 -0.18 11.77 6.79
CA ASN A 122 -0.09 10.34 6.49
C ASN A 122 0.61 10.06 5.15
N LEU A 123 0.76 11.08 4.30
CA LEU A 123 1.46 10.97 3.03
C LEU A 123 2.96 11.20 3.23
N LEU A 124 3.77 10.42 2.54
CA LEU A 124 5.24 10.49 2.63
C LEU A 124 5.85 11.62 1.78
N ILE A 125 5.16 12.78 1.65
CA ILE A 125 5.65 13.90 0.82
C ILE A 125 6.91 14.53 1.43
N ASP A 126 6.91 14.77 2.75
CA ASP A 126 8.10 15.31 3.43
C ASP A 126 9.32 14.40 3.29
N SER A 127 9.09 13.10 3.30
CA SER A 127 10.14 12.10 3.08
C SER A 127 10.63 12.12 1.64
N LEU A 128 9.75 12.32 0.65
CA LEU A 128 10.12 12.50 -0.76
C LEU A 128 11.06 13.69 -0.92
N VAL A 129 10.69 14.87 -0.38
CA VAL A 129 11.52 16.09 -0.45
C VAL A 129 12.91 15.85 0.15
N LYS A 130 12.97 15.18 1.31
CA LYS A 130 14.27 14.82 1.93
C LYS A 130 15.09 13.88 1.04
N ARG A 131 14.46 12.88 0.40
CA ARG A 131 15.14 11.95 -0.50
C ARG A 131 15.67 12.64 -1.77
N VAL A 132 14.87 13.53 -2.37
CA VAL A 132 15.27 14.31 -3.55
C VAL A 132 16.52 15.13 -3.23
N LYS A 133 16.51 15.89 -2.15
CA LYS A 133 17.64 16.74 -1.73
C LYS A 133 18.87 15.92 -1.33
N LYS A 134 18.69 14.85 -0.53
CA LYS A 134 19.80 14.01 -0.04
C LYS A 134 20.55 13.32 -1.18
N ASN A 135 19.83 12.83 -2.20
CA ASN A 135 20.40 12.07 -3.31
C ASN A 135 20.70 12.94 -4.54
N ASN A 136 20.44 14.25 -4.47
CA ASN A 136 20.64 15.19 -5.57
C ASN A 136 19.99 14.70 -6.89
N LEU A 137 18.72 14.29 -6.80
CA LEU A 137 18.00 13.73 -7.94
C LEU A 137 17.80 14.78 -9.01
N LYS A 138 17.95 14.37 -10.28
CA LYS A 138 17.79 15.22 -11.45
C LYS A 138 16.39 15.19 -12.04
N GLU A 139 15.67 14.08 -11.79
CA GLU A 139 14.36 13.87 -12.35
C GLU A 139 13.43 13.21 -11.33
N VAL A 140 12.23 13.76 -11.17
CA VAL A 140 11.14 13.19 -10.39
C VAL A 140 9.97 12.94 -11.33
N ILE A 141 9.65 11.66 -11.57
CA ILE A 141 8.52 11.24 -12.39
C ILE A 141 7.31 11.11 -11.47
N ILE A 142 6.31 11.96 -11.63
CA ILE A 142 5.08 11.92 -10.83
C ILE A 142 4.05 11.06 -11.59
N ALA A 143 3.77 9.88 -11.08
CA ALA A 143 2.85 8.90 -11.66
C ALA A 143 1.62 8.73 -10.75
N THR A 144 0.93 9.83 -10.47
CA THR A 144 -0.35 9.87 -9.78
C THR A 144 -1.51 9.64 -10.74
N SER A 145 -2.69 9.31 -10.23
CA SER A 145 -3.89 9.08 -11.04
C SER A 145 -4.36 10.35 -11.74
N ALA A 146 -5.02 10.20 -12.90
CA ALA A 146 -5.65 11.29 -13.64
C ALA A 146 -6.98 11.75 -13.02
N THR A 147 -7.08 11.71 -11.69
CA THR A 147 -8.20 12.22 -10.90
C THR A 147 -7.89 13.63 -10.40
N VAL A 148 -8.91 14.36 -9.93
CA VAL A 148 -8.72 15.68 -9.31
C VAL A 148 -7.76 15.57 -8.12
N ALA A 149 -7.93 14.57 -7.26
CA ALA A 149 -7.05 14.35 -6.11
C ALA A 149 -5.60 14.00 -6.51
N GLY A 150 -5.43 13.16 -7.55
CA GLY A 150 -4.10 12.84 -8.09
C GLY A 150 -3.40 14.05 -8.69
N GLN A 151 -4.12 14.88 -9.45
CA GLN A 151 -3.58 16.11 -10.02
C GLN A 151 -3.19 17.13 -8.92
N THR A 152 -4.08 17.37 -7.95
CA THR A 152 -3.78 18.25 -6.79
C THR A 152 -2.55 17.76 -6.02
N THR A 153 -2.38 16.44 -5.92
CA THR A 153 -1.21 15.85 -5.27
C THR A 153 0.05 16.10 -6.09
N ALA A 154 -0.02 15.94 -7.41
CA ALA A 154 1.09 16.22 -8.32
C ALA A 154 1.53 17.68 -8.25
N ASP A 155 0.59 18.61 -8.38
CA ASP A 155 0.84 20.05 -8.32
C ASP A 155 1.49 20.44 -6.97
N TYR A 156 0.99 19.87 -5.87
CA TYR A 156 1.59 20.12 -4.55
C TYR A 156 3.02 19.57 -4.41
N ILE A 157 3.29 18.39 -5.00
CA ILE A 157 4.64 17.82 -4.99
C ILE A 157 5.58 18.67 -5.83
N GLU A 158 5.15 19.18 -6.99
CA GLU A 158 5.92 20.08 -7.84
C GLU A 158 6.29 21.36 -7.10
N ASP A 159 5.36 21.93 -6.33
CA ASP A 159 5.59 23.17 -5.56
C ASP A 159 6.60 23.01 -4.41
N VAL A 160 6.79 21.80 -3.86
CA VAL A 160 7.61 21.61 -2.64
C VAL A 160 8.98 20.95 -2.90
N ILE A 161 9.24 20.47 -4.12
CA ILE A 161 10.53 19.88 -4.52
C ILE A 161 11.48 20.97 -5.05
#